data_eb7b0fbf6fd409b794aa5ad3b9308b0d
#
_entry.id   eb7b0fbf6fd409b794aa5ad3b9308b0d
#
_cell.length_a   1.000
_cell.length_b   1.000
_cell.length_c   1.000
_cell.angle_alpha   90.00
_cell.angle_beta   90.00
_cell.angle_gamma   90.00
#
_symmetry.space_group_name_H-M   'P 1'
#
loop_
_entity.id
_entity.type
_entity.pdbx_description
1 polymer ?
#
loop_
_entity_poly.entity_id
_entity_poly.type
_entity_poly.pdbx_seq_one_letter_code
_entity_poly.pdbx_strand_id
1 'polypeptide(L)'
;LKNSLIREIDSKFFEQHCLRSPELPSKAGGQLPTNFDPAKTYKSRQHPRSLAMSIFAASDALKGIGIDWQSIVQKVSPEKISCVSGCAISTGDKFGMGGLFQANLVGSRTSSKHLAFSLGEMSADFVHAYVLGSMGATGNYMGACATFQYNLKIGIEQIKSGDSKVCFVGASESGLIPEVYEGFSATTGLAEEKNSLNLQRKLQESSDYVNYKKICRPFGENVGMSLGESAQFIVLMDENLAIELGCNIYGATLSLSLIHISEPTRQDR
;
A
#
# COMPACT_ATOMS: atom_id res chain seq x y z
N LEU A 1 10.15 -4.93 -11.80
CA LEU A 1 8.90 -5.54 -12.31
C LEU A 1 9.03 -6.98 -12.80
N LYS A 2 10.24 -7.55 -12.95
CA LYS A 2 10.42 -8.92 -13.45
C LYS A 2 10.09 -10.05 -12.45
N ASN A 3 9.84 -9.74 -11.17
CA ASN A 3 9.68 -10.74 -10.10
C ASN A 3 8.40 -10.65 -9.30
N SER A 4 7.39 -9.92 -9.77
CA SER A 4 6.06 -9.96 -9.15
C SER A 4 5.41 -11.29 -9.48
N LEU A 5 5.21 -12.14 -8.48
CA LEU A 5 4.58 -13.44 -8.64
C LEU A 5 3.16 -13.37 -8.11
N ILE A 6 2.19 -13.53 -9.00
CA ILE A 6 0.82 -13.88 -8.60
C ILE A 6 0.84 -15.35 -8.23
N ARG A 7 0.43 -15.68 -7.01
CA ARG A 7 0.44 -17.04 -6.48
C ARG A 7 -0.94 -17.41 -5.96
N GLU A 8 -1.22 -18.70 -5.99
CA GLU A 8 -2.26 -19.29 -5.16
C GLU A 8 -1.90 -19.08 -3.69
N ILE A 9 -2.84 -18.56 -2.91
CA ILE A 9 -2.69 -18.48 -1.46
C ILE A 9 -3.08 -19.85 -0.91
N ASP A 10 -2.15 -20.48 -0.18
CA ASP A 10 -2.40 -21.78 0.45
C ASP A 10 -3.64 -21.68 1.37
N SER A 11 -4.59 -22.60 1.22
CA SER A 11 -5.78 -22.69 2.06
C SER A 11 -5.43 -22.74 3.55
N LYS A 12 -4.30 -23.37 3.90
CA LYS A 12 -3.77 -23.39 5.28
C LYS A 12 -3.47 -22.00 5.85
N PHE A 13 -3.16 -21.01 5.00
CA PHE A 13 -3.02 -19.64 5.45
C PHE A 13 -4.35 -19.11 6.03
N PHE A 14 -5.47 -19.46 5.41
CA PHE A 14 -6.80 -19.07 5.87
C PHE A 14 -7.26 -19.92 7.08
N GLU A 15 -6.95 -21.22 7.10
CA GLU A 15 -7.28 -22.11 8.23
C GLU A 15 -6.65 -21.63 9.55
N GLN A 16 -5.48 -21.02 9.49
CA GLN A 16 -4.79 -20.49 10.68
C GLN A 16 -5.41 -19.19 11.20
N HIS A 17 -6.25 -18.52 10.42
CA HIS A 17 -6.72 -17.16 10.71
C HIS A 17 -8.24 -17.06 10.83
N CYS A 18 -9.00 -18.09 10.49
CA CYS A 18 -10.47 -18.09 10.56
C CYS A 18 -11.00 -19.25 11.39
N LEU A 19 -11.91 -18.95 12.33
CA LEU A 19 -12.71 -19.94 13.05
C LEU A 19 -13.71 -20.67 12.12
N ARG A 20 -14.01 -20.08 10.97
CA ARG A 20 -14.72 -20.67 9.84
C ARG A 20 -13.97 -20.24 8.59
N SER A 21 -13.43 -21.19 7.85
CA SER A 21 -12.86 -20.95 6.52
C SER A 21 -13.94 -21.25 5.48
N PRO A 22 -14.74 -20.25 5.05
CA PRO A 22 -15.58 -20.47 3.89
C PRO A 22 -14.64 -20.69 2.69
N GLU A 23 -15.04 -21.57 1.79
CA GLU A 23 -14.34 -21.70 0.52
C GLU A 23 -14.48 -20.37 -0.25
N LEU A 24 -13.38 -19.64 -0.40
CA LEU A 24 -13.39 -18.38 -1.09
C LEU A 24 -13.44 -18.60 -2.61
N PRO A 25 -14.33 -17.91 -3.34
CA PRO A 25 -14.44 -18.03 -4.79
C PRO A 25 -13.19 -17.57 -5.53
N SER A 26 -12.41 -16.68 -4.93
CA SER A 26 -11.14 -16.18 -5.46
C SER A 26 -9.98 -16.63 -4.56
N LYS A 27 -8.96 -17.24 -5.17
CA LYS A 27 -7.75 -17.76 -4.49
C LYS A 27 -6.47 -17.09 -5.00
N ALA A 28 -6.60 -16.03 -5.79
CA ALA A 28 -5.46 -15.32 -6.36
C ALA A 28 -5.12 -14.08 -5.55
N GLY A 29 -3.83 -13.81 -5.38
CA GLY A 29 -3.34 -12.59 -4.77
C GLY A 29 -1.95 -12.21 -5.25
N GLY A 30 -1.71 -10.91 -5.44
CA GLY A 30 -0.39 -10.35 -5.73
C GLY A 30 0.42 -10.22 -4.45
N GLN A 31 1.47 -11.00 -4.30
CA GLN A 31 2.36 -10.98 -3.12
C GLN A 31 3.72 -10.37 -3.46
N LEU A 32 4.37 -9.80 -2.45
CA LEU A 32 5.79 -9.47 -2.53
C LEU A 32 6.61 -10.73 -2.87
N PRO A 33 7.82 -10.57 -3.46
CA PRO A 33 8.65 -11.71 -3.82
C PRO A 33 8.86 -12.68 -2.67
N THR A 34 8.89 -13.98 -2.96
CA THR A 34 9.16 -15.02 -1.97
C THR A 34 10.51 -14.76 -1.30
N ASN A 35 10.57 -14.98 0.00
CA ASN A 35 11.75 -14.74 0.84
C ASN A 35 12.08 -13.26 1.06
N PHE A 36 11.31 -12.32 0.52
CA PHE A 36 11.41 -10.92 0.89
C PHE A 36 10.42 -10.60 2.02
N ASP A 37 10.97 -10.21 3.16
CA ASP A 37 10.20 -9.78 4.32
C ASP A 37 10.63 -8.35 4.70
N PRO A 38 9.80 -7.34 4.45
CA PRO A 38 10.15 -5.95 4.75
C PRO A 38 10.44 -5.73 6.24
N ALA A 39 9.85 -6.51 7.14
CA ALA A 39 10.10 -6.42 8.57
C ALA A 39 11.52 -6.82 8.98
N LYS A 40 12.25 -7.52 8.13
CA LYS A 40 13.65 -7.90 8.36
C LYS A 40 14.66 -6.83 7.91
N THR A 41 14.22 -5.82 7.20
CA THR A 41 15.10 -4.76 6.67
C THR A 41 15.45 -3.68 7.68
N TYR A 42 14.77 -3.64 8.81
CA TYR A 42 14.97 -2.71 9.92
C TYR A 42 14.65 -3.38 11.27
N LYS A 43 14.89 -2.71 12.37
CA LYS A 43 14.57 -3.23 13.71
C LYS A 43 13.07 -3.17 14.01
N SER A 44 12.28 -3.96 13.28
CA SER A 44 10.85 -4.07 13.53
C SER A 44 10.57 -4.85 14.82
N ARG A 45 9.51 -4.46 15.54
CA ARG A 45 9.05 -5.13 16.75
C ARG A 45 7.59 -5.52 16.59
N GLN A 46 7.32 -6.54 15.76
CA GLN A 46 5.97 -7.00 15.50
C GLN A 46 5.08 -5.88 14.90
N HIS A 47 5.60 -5.19 13.89
CA HIS A 47 4.81 -4.22 13.14
C HIS A 47 3.87 -4.93 12.18
N PRO A 48 2.66 -4.37 11.95
CA PRO A 48 1.81 -4.79 10.85
C PRO A 48 2.59 -4.77 9.53
N ARG A 49 2.25 -5.70 8.64
CA ARG A 49 2.95 -5.86 7.37
C ARG A 49 2.93 -4.60 6.52
N SER A 50 1.80 -3.88 6.48
CA SER A 50 1.69 -2.60 5.77
C SER A 50 2.65 -1.54 6.30
N LEU A 51 2.81 -1.42 7.62
CA LEU A 51 3.79 -0.49 8.21
C LEU A 51 5.22 -0.88 7.86
N ALA A 52 5.55 -2.17 7.90
CA ALA A 52 6.87 -2.63 7.49
C ALA A 52 7.15 -2.33 6.02
N MET A 53 6.15 -2.48 5.16
CA MET A 53 6.23 -2.11 3.74
C MET A 53 6.39 -0.60 3.54
N SER A 54 5.69 0.23 4.32
CA SER A 54 5.83 1.69 4.29
C SER A 54 7.25 2.13 4.60
N ILE A 55 7.83 1.60 5.67
CA ILE A 55 9.21 1.93 6.08
C ILE A 55 10.21 1.52 4.99
N PHE A 56 10.05 0.34 4.42
CA PHE A 56 10.91 -0.13 3.33
C PHE A 56 10.79 0.76 2.10
N ALA A 57 9.57 1.03 1.62
CA ALA A 57 9.32 1.81 0.42
C ALA A 57 9.75 3.28 0.58
N ALA A 58 9.52 3.88 1.75
CA ALA A 58 10.01 5.23 2.05
C ALA A 58 11.54 5.29 2.11
N SER A 59 12.20 4.25 2.66
CA SER A 59 13.67 4.13 2.64
C SER A 59 14.23 4.00 1.23
N ASP A 60 13.52 3.30 0.34
CA ASP A 60 13.90 3.16 -1.05
C ASP A 60 13.72 4.48 -1.82
N ALA A 61 12.61 5.17 -1.61
CA ALA A 61 12.36 6.50 -2.17
C ALA A 61 13.41 7.52 -1.72
N LEU A 62 13.81 7.47 -0.44
CA LEU A 62 14.88 8.31 0.11
C LEU A 62 16.22 8.07 -0.61
N LYS A 63 16.60 6.82 -0.85
CA LYS A 63 17.80 6.48 -1.64
C LYS A 63 17.71 6.99 -3.07
N GLY A 64 16.51 6.97 -3.65
CA GLY A 64 16.23 7.47 -4.99
C GLY A 64 16.55 8.94 -5.19
N ILE A 65 16.54 9.78 -4.14
CA ILE A 65 16.91 11.20 -4.21
C ILE A 65 18.35 11.40 -4.73
N GLY A 66 19.23 10.44 -4.49
CA GLY A 66 20.59 10.42 -5.01
C GLY A 66 21.61 11.25 -4.21
N ILE A 67 21.20 11.81 -3.07
CA ILE A 67 22.07 12.55 -2.14
C ILE A 67 21.91 12.00 -0.72
N ASP A 68 22.85 12.34 0.14
CA ASP A 68 22.75 12.01 1.55
C ASP A 68 21.63 12.79 2.22
N TRP A 69 20.81 12.12 3.01
CA TRP A 69 19.72 12.71 3.79
C TRP A 69 20.19 13.83 4.72
N GLN A 70 21.37 13.69 5.30
CA GLN A 70 21.94 14.72 6.16
C GLN A 70 22.15 16.06 5.44
N SER A 71 22.42 16.03 4.13
CA SER A 71 22.54 17.27 3.33
C SER A 71 21.20 18.02 3.26
N ILE A 72 20.08 17.32 3.26
CA ILE A 72 18.75 17.92 3.32
C ILE A 72 18.47 18.49 4.71
N VAL A 73 18.68 17.67 5.76
CA VAL A 73 18.38 18.05 7.15
C VAL A 73 19.20 19.25 7.61
N GLN A 74 20.42 19.46 7.09
CA GLN A 74 21.23 20.63 7.40
C GLN A 74 20.68 21.93 6.80
N LYS A 75 19.90 21.86 5.73
CA LYS A 75 19.35 23.04 5.02
C LYS A 75 17.87 23.27 5.29
N VAL A 76 17.14 22.22 5.63
CA VAL A 76 15.69 22.26 5.80
C VAL A 76 15.36 22.03 7.27
N SER A 77 14.68 22.98 7.87
CA SER A 77 14.24 22.83 9.26
C SER A 77 13.20 21.70 9.38
N PRO A 78 13.20 20.97 10.50
CA PRO A 78 12.36 19.77 10.67
C PRO A 78 10.88 19.98 10.37
N GLU A 79 10.33 21.14 10.75
CA GLU A 79 8.93 21.50 10.51
C GLU A 79 8.56 21.68 9.02
N LYS A 80 9.56 21.80 8.15
CA LYS A 80 9.39 21.89 6.68
C LYS A 80 9.58 20.53 5.98
N ILE A 81 9.75 19.46 6.75
CA ILE A 81 9.80 18.08 6.25
C ILE A 81 8.54 17.39 6.69
N SER A 82 7.70 16.98 5.77
CA SER A 82 6.43 16.30 6.07
C SER A 82 6.33 14.91 5.47
N CYS A 83 5.44 14.11 6.01
CA CYS A 83 5.05 12.82 5.43
C CYS A 83 3.52 12.72 5.42
N VAL A 84 2.98 12.45 4.25
CA VAL A 84 1.54 12.22 4.05
C VAL A 84 1.37 10.82 3.47
N SER A 85 1.04 9.86 4.30
CA SER A 85 0.90 8.48 3.88
C SER A 85 0.00 7.69 4.80
N GLY A 86 -0.61 6.63 4.28
CA GLY A 86 -1.49 5.77 5.05
C GLY A 86 -1.84 4.49 4.35
N CYS A 87 -2.76 3.76 4.98
CA CYS A 87 -3.36 2.57 4.43
C CYS A 87 -4.87 2.61 4.68
N ALA A 88 -5.66 2.08 3.74
CA ALA A 88 -7.11 2.08 3.86
C ALA A 88 -7.62 0.89 4.70
N ILE A 89 -7.07 -0.31 4.51
CA ILE A 89 -7.59 -1.55 5.14
C ILE A 89 -6.47 -2.38 5.78
N SER A 90 -5.23 -2.06 5.58
CA SER A 90 -4.13 -3.03 5.65
C SER A 90 -3.44 -3.19 7.00
N THR A 91 -3.97 -2.66 8.08
CA THR A 91 -3.54 -3.03 9.45
C THR A 91 -4.31 -4.24 10.00
N GLY A 92 -5.03 -4.96 9.13
CA GLY A 92 -5.89 -6.08 9.51
C GLY A 92 -5.18 -7.35 9.99
N ASP A 93 -3.86 -7.42 9.93
CA ASP A 93 -3.11 -8.55 10.43
C ASP A 93 -3.08 -8.63 11.97
N LYS A 94 -2.52 -9.74 12.49
CA LYS A 94 -2.46 -10.03 13.94
C LYS A 94 -1.70 -8.99 14.77
N PHE A 95 -0.91 -8.13 14.18
CA PHE A 95 -0.15 -7.09 14.88
C PHE A 95 -0.86 -5.73 14.87
N GLY A 96 -1.87 -5.56 14.03
CA GLY A 96 -2.68 -4.36 13.92
C GLY A 96 -4.13 -4.58 14.38
N MET A 97 -5.06 -4.14 13.56
CA MET A 97 -6.50 -4.23 13.82
C MET A 97 -6.98 -5.67 14.03
N GLY A 98 -6.46 -6.64 13.26
CA GLY A 98 -6.76 -8.06 13.46
C GLY A 98 -6.40 -8.53 14.86
N GLY A 99 -5.22 -8.16 15.37
CA GLY A 99 -4.85 -8.45 16.76
C GLY A 99 -5.72 -7.74 17.79
N LEU A 100 -6.20 -6.52 17.49
CA LEU A 100 -7.10 -5.80 18.39
C LEU A 100 -8.45 -6.50 18.57
N PHE A 101 -9.06 -6.95 17.48
CA PHE A 101 -10.41 -7.51 17.52
C PHE A 101 -10.46 -9.04 17.66
N GLN A 102 -9.43 -9.75 17.22
CA GLN A 102 -9.45 -11.21 17.14
C GLN A 102 -8.63 -11.90 18.24
N ALA A 103 -7.69 -11.20 18.90
CA ALA A 103 -6.82 -11.83 19.88
C ALA A 103 -7.58 -12.62 20.93
N ASN A 104 -8.62 -12.04 21.53
CA ASN A 104 -9.42 -12.69 22.55
C ASN A 104 -10.19 -13.92 22.02
N LEU A 105 -10.60 -13.92 20.75
CA LEU A 105 -11.33 -15.03 20.13
C LEU A 105 -10.44 -16.25 19.93
N VAL A 106 -9.13 -16.04 19.77
CA VAL A 106 -8.14 -17.12 19.64
C VAL A 106 -7.36 -17.39 20.93
N GLY A 107 -7.88 -16.94 22.08
CA GLY A 107 -7.26 -17.16 23.38
C GLY A 107 -5.97 -16.38 23.65
N SER A 108 -5.69 -15.34 22.86
CA SER A 108 -4.53 -14.46 23.03
C SER A 108 -4.91 -13.18 23.74
N ARG A 109 -3.92 -12.46 24.29
CA ARG A 109 -4.15 -11.16 24.94
C ARG A 109 -3.99 -10.04 23.94
N THR A 110 -4.92 -9.07 23.96
CA THR A 110 -4.78 -7.82 23.27
C THR A 110 -3.64 -6.99 23.89
N SER A 111 -2.82 -6.39 23.06
CA SER A 111 -1.71 -5.49 23.44
C SER A 111 -2.08 -4.04 23.19
N SER A 112 -1.57 -3.12 23.99
CA SER A 112 -1.70 -1.67 23.76
C SER A 112 -1.15 -1.22 22.40
N LYS A 113 -0.18 -1.96 21.85
CA LYS A 113 0.34 -1.71 20.49
C LYS A 113 -0.72 -1.88 19.42
N HIS A 114 -1.66 -2.82 19.59
CA HIS A 114 -2.73 -3.04 18.63
C HIS A 114 -3.61 -1.80 18.44
N LEU A 115 -3.81 -0.98 19.50
CA LEU A 115 -4.54 0.29 19.39
C LEU A 115 -3.83 1.25 18.43
N ALA A 116 -2.54 1.52 18.66
CA ALA A 116 -1.77 2.42 17.81
C ALA A 116 -1.64 1.88 16.38
N PHE A 117 -1.31 0.60 16.24
CA PHE A 117 -1.10 -0.01 14.92
C PHE A 117 -2.38 -0.21 14.10
N SER A 118 -3.56 0.00 14.68
CA SER A 118 -4.83 -0.04 13.95
C SER A 118 -5.18 1.28 13.26
N LEU A 119 -4.44 2.36 13.55
CA LEU A 119 -4.68 3.68 12.97
C LEU A 119 -4.04 3.80 11.58
N GLY A 120 -4.81 4.28 10.61
CA GLY A 120 -4.36 4.37 9.21
C GLY A 120 -3.22 5.36 8.98
N GLU A 121 -3.10 6.40 9.82
CA GLU A 121 -2.05 7.42 9.78
C GLU A 121 -0.68 6.95 10.30
N MET A 122 -0.62 5.82 11.01
CA MET A 122 0.62 5.31 11.56
C MET A 122 1.72 5.11 10.50
N SER A 123 1.35 4.95 9.23
CA SER A 123 2.31 4.88 8.13
C SER A 123 3.21 6.12 8.09
N ALA A 124 2.64 7.32 8.17
CA ALA A 124 3.38 8.59 8.13
C ALA A 124 4.27 8.76 9.37
N ASP A 125 3.73 8.48 10.55
CA ASP A 125 4.46 8.59 11.82
C ASP A 125 5.66 7.63 11.87
N PHE A 126 5.47 6.40 11.37
CA PHE A 126 6.55 5.41 11.33
C PHE A 126 7.63 5.75 10.31
N VAL A 127 7.27 6.36 9.17
CA VAL A 127 8.27 6.88 8.23
C VAL A 127 9.12 7.97 8.90
N HIS A 128 8.52 8.91 9.64
CA HIS A 128 9.28 9.88 10.42
C HIS A 128 10.18 9.21 11.46
N ALA A 129 9.65 8.27 12.22
CA ALA A 129 10.36 7.63 13.32
C ALA A 129 11.53 6.73 12.86
N TYR A 130 11.36 6.03 11.75
CA TYR A 130 12.30 4.98 11.33
C TYR A 130 13.17 5.36 10.11
N VAL A 131 12.75 6.35 9.32
CA VAL A 131 13.43 6.72 8.09
C VAL A 131 13.99 8.14 8.13
N LEU A 132 13.15 9.11 8.51
CA LEU A 132 13.51 10.54 8.38
C LEU A 132 14.20 11.10 9.63
N GLY A 133 13.89 10.58 10.80
CA GLY A 133 14.37 11.14 12.06
C GLY A 133 13.89 12.59 12.29
N SER A 134 12.78 12.98 11.65
CA SER A 134 12.21 14.31 11.66
C SER A 134 10.95 14.37 12.52
N MET A 135 10.60 15.57 12.99
CA MET A 135 9.39 15.87 13.78
C MET A 135 8.42 16.77 13.02
N GLY A 136 8.49 16.78 11.68
CA GLY A 136 7.61 17.57 10.83
C GLY A 136 6.17 17.02 10.79
N ALA A 137 5.32 17.65 10.00
CA ALA A 137 3.92 17.29 9.91
C ALA A 137 3.72 15.88 9.35
N THR A 138 2.84 15.11 9.99
CA THR A 138 2.37 13.81 9.51
C THR A 138 0.89 13.86 9.21
N GLY A 139 0.41 13.02 8.34
CA GLY A 139 -1.01 12.91 8.05
C GLY A 139 -1.35 11.79 7.08
N ASN A 140 -2.64 11.51 6.99
CA ASN A 140 -3.20 10.59 6.02
C ASN A 140 -4.57 11.09 5.58
N TYR A 141 -4.77 11.17 4.27
CA TYR A 141 -6.06 11.46 3.67
C TYR A 141 -6.60 10.18 3.04
N MET A 142 -7.50 9.54 3.74
CA MET A 142 -8.08 8.27 3.29
C MET A 142 -9.10 8.50 2.18
N GLY A 143 -8.94 7.75 1.11
CA GLY A 143 -9.83 7.73 -0.05
C GLY A 143 -10.03 6.31 -0.57
N ALA A 144 -10.05 5.31 0.32
CA ALA A 144 -10.08 3.89 -0.03
C ALA A 144 -8.99 3.57 -1.09
N CYS A 145 -9.35 3.03 -2.25
CA CYS A 145 -8.42 2.72 -3.34
C CYS A 145 -7.68 3.94 -3.90
N ALA A 146 -8.17 5.15 -3.66
CA ALA A 146 -7.58 6.42 -4.12
C ALA A 146 -6.72 7.12 -3.04
N THR A 147 -6.43 6.46 -1.92
CA THR A 147 -5.67 7.03 -0.79
C THR A 147 -4.34 7.65 -1.25
N PHE A 148 -3.59 6.98 -2.13
CA PHE A 148 -2.34 7.55 -2.64
C PHE A 148 -2.55 8.87 -3.37
N GLN A 149 -3.58 8.98 -4.22
CA GLN A 149 -3.87 10.19 -5.00
C GLN A 149 -4.29 11.36 -4.09
N TYR A 150 -5.05 11.09 -3.02
CA TYR A 150 -5.40 12.12 -2.03
C TYR A 150 -4.16 12.60 -1.27
N ASN A 151 -3.31 11.67 -0.82
CA ASN A 151 -2.04 12.01 -0.17
C ASN A 151 -1.12 12.79 -1.12
N LEU A 152 -1.06 12.41 -2.40
CA LEU A 152 -0.30 13.13 -3.42
C LEU A 152 -0.79 14.57 -3.59
N LYS A 153 -2.11 14.78 -3.65
CA LYS A 153 -2.71 16.11 -3.74
C LYS A 153 -2.26 16.98 -2.57
N ILE A 154 -2.37 16.48 -1.35
CA ILE A 154 -1.97 17.23 -0.16
C ILE A 154 -0.47 17.53 -0.15
N GLY A 155 0.37 16.55 -0.49
CA GLY A 155 1.81 16.78 -0.61
C GLY A 155 2.16 17.88 -1.62
N ILE A 156 1.50 17.90 -2.77
CA ILE A 156 1.67 18.97 -3.79
C ILE A 156 1.25 20.33 -3.21
N GLU A 157 0.11 20.39 -2.51
CA GLU A 157 -0.40 21.62 -1.90
C GLU A 157 0.57 22.16 -0.84
N GLN A 158 1.11 21.29 0.02
CA GLN A 158 2.09 21.67 1.04
C GLN A 158 3.40 22.22 0.44
N ILE A 159 3.88 21.64 -0.66
CA ILE A 159 5.07 22.19 -1.36
C ILE A 159 4.75 23.54 -2.01
N LYS A 160 3.60 23.65 -2.68
CA LYS A 160 3.20 24.90 -3.37
C LYS A 160 2.91 26.04 -2.40
N SER A 161 2.34 25.77 -1.25
CA SER A 161 2.09 26.80 -0.19
C SER A 161 3.38 27.20 0.54
N GLY A 162 4.43 26.38 0.46
CA GLY A 162 5.65 26.54 1.25
C GLY A 162 5.52 26.06 2.69
N ASP A 163 4.44 25.35 3.03
CA ASP A 163 4.28 24.71 4.33
C ASP A 163 5.33 23.62 4.53
N SER A 164 5.68 22.92 3.45
CA SER A 164 6.79 21.97 3.41
C SER A 164 7.76 22.29 2.28
N LYS A 165 9.03 21.97 2.49
CA LYS A 165 10.08 22.00 1.48
C LYS A 165 10.37 20.61 0.94
N VAL A 166 10.13 19.58 1.76
CA VAL A 166 10.25 18.17 1.42
C VAL A 166 9.02 17.45 1.96
N CYS A 167 8.33 16.71 1.12
CA CYS A 167 7.17 15.92 1.51
C CYS A 167 7.29 14.48 0.99
N PHE A 168 7.29 13.51 1.89
CA PHE A 168 7.17 12.11 1.56
C PHE A 168 5.70 11.78 1.38
N VAL A 169 5.33 11.28 0.21
CA VAL A 169 3.96 10.91 -0.12
C VAL A 169 3.88 9.43 -0.40
N GLY A 170 2.96 8.74 0.24
CA GLY A 170 2.86 7.30 0.03
C GLY A 170 1.52 6.68 0.41
N ALA A 171 1.42 5.41 0.07
CA ALA A 171 0.41 4.50 0.58
C ALA A 171 0.97 3.07 0.60
N SER A 172 0.46 2.27 1.51
CA SER A 172 0.82 0.84 1.59
C SER A 172 -0.41 0.01 1.92
N GLU A 173 -0.58 -1.10 1.21
CA GLU A 173 -1.66 -2.03 1.42
C GLU A 173 -1.14 -3.46 1.50
N SER A 174 -1.61 -4.22 2.47
CA SER A 174 -1.33 -5.64 2.64
C SER A 174 -2.61 -6.42 2.93
N GLY A 175 -3.64 -6.19 2.12
CA GLY A 175 -4.99 -6.71 2.29
C GLY A 175 -5.17 -8.20 1.95
N LEU A 176 -4.10 -9.00 1.92
CA LEU A 176 -4.19 -10.44 1.65
C LEU A 176 -4.53 -11.21 2.93
N ILE A 177 -5.66 -10.87 3.54
CA ILE A 177 -6.20 -11.50 4.74
C ILE A 177 -7.63 -12.00 4.47
N PRO A 178 -8.09 -13.06 5.16
CA PRO A 178 -9.37 -13.69 4.90
C PRO A 178 -10.55 -12.72 4.90
N GLU A 179 -10.61 -11.85 5.90
CA GLU A 179 -11.71 -10.91 6.09
C GLU A 179 -11.85 -9.92 4.93
N VAL A 180 -10.72 -9.49 4.37
CA VAL A 180 -10.70 -8.60 3.21
C VAL A 180 -11.14 -9.35 1.97
N TYR A 181 -10.68 -10.60 1.78
CA TYR A 181 -11.16 -11.45 0.67
C TYR A 181 -12.65 -11.72 0.75
N GLU A 182 -13.16 -12.06 1.93
CA GLU A 182 -14.59 -12.31 2.15
C GLU A 182 -15.41 -11.05 1.84
N GLY A 183 -15.00 -9.89 2.36
CA GLY A 183 -15.67 -8.63 2.10
C GLY A 183 -15.70 -8.26 0.59
N PHE A 184 -14.59 -8.41 -0.11
CA PHE A 184 -14.55 -8.15 -1.55
C PHE A 184 -15.28 -9.23 -2.38
N SER A 185 -15.27 -10.49 -1.94
CA SER A 185 -16.07 -11.55 -2.59
C SER A 185 -17.57 -11.25 -2.52
N ALA A 186 -18.04 -10.70 -1.41
CA ALA A 186 -19.44 -10.28 -1.25
C ALA A 186 -19.85 -9.17 -2.23
N THR A 187 -18.90 -8.38 -2.75
CA THR A 187 -19.18 -7.36 -3.78
C THR A 187 -19.23 -7.92 -5.20
N THR A 188 -18.94 -9.21 -5.39
CA THR A 188 -18.75 -9.86 -6.71
C THR A 188 -17.68 -9.21 -7.59
N GLY A 189 -16.80 -8.41 -7.00
CA GLY A 189 -15.77 -7.66 -7.74
C GLY A 189 -14.48 -8.43 -7.96
N LEU A 190 -14.26 -9.55 -7.27
CA LEU A 190 -13.04 -10.33 -7.42
C LEU A 190 -13.09 -11.29 -8.63
N ALA A 191 -11.93 -11.53 -9.22
CA ALA A 191 -11.74 -12.55 -10.23
C ALA A 191 -11.88 -13.95 -9.60
N GLU A 192 -13.08 -14.52 -9.71
CA GLU A 192 -13.38 -15.87 -9.22
C GLU A 192 -12.72 -16.93 -10.09
N GLU A 193 -12.36 -18.08 -9.50
CA GLU A 193 -11.70 -19.17 -10.19
C GLU A 193 -12.50 -19.67 -11.40
N LYS A 194 -13.81 -19.89 -11.23
CA LYS A 194 -14.70 -20.38 -12.30
C LYS A 194 -14.70 -19.44 -13.51
N ASN A 195 -14.85 -18.14 -13.26
CA ASN A 195 -14.89 -17.14 -14.31
C ASN A 195 -13.53 -16.96 -14.98
N SER A 196 -12.45 -17.01 -14.17
CA SER A 196 -11.07 -16.95 -14.64
C SER A 196 -10.72 -18.13 -15.56
N LEU A 197 -11.11 -19.35 -15.17
CA LEU A 197 -10.90 -20.54 -16.00
C LEU A 197 -11.67 -20.47 -17.32
N ASN A 198 -12.93 -20.03 -17.28
CA ASN A 198 -13.75 -19.87 -18.49
C ASN A 198 -13.13 -18.86 -19.46
N LEU A 199 -12.63 -17.71 -18.95
CA LEU A 199 -11.94 -16.73 -19.78
C LEU A 199 -10.64 -17.30 -20.36
N GLN A 200 -9.84 -17.99 -19.55
CA GLN A 200 -8.56 -18.57 -20.00
C GLN A 200 -8.78 -19.68 -21.06
N ARG A 201 -9.86 -20.46 -20.94
CA ARG A 201 -10.27 -21.41 -21.97
C ARG A 201 -10.65 -20.70 -23.28
N LYS A 202 -11.47 -19.65 -23.21
CA LYS A 202 -11.83 -18.82 -24.36
C LYS A 202 -10.61 -18.25 -25.08
N LEU A 203 -9.59 -17.84 -24.30
CA LEU A 203 -8.34 -17.27 -24.82
C LEU A 203 -7.28 -18.33 -25.17
N GLN A 204 -7.60 -19.62 -25.07
CA GLN A 204 -6.68 -20.75 -25.30
C GLN A 204 -5.40 -20.72 -24.43
N GLU A 205 -5.51 -20.18 -23.22
CA GLU A 205 -4.38 -20.03 -22.29
C GLU A 205 -4.29 -21.14 -21.24
N SER A 206 -5.39 -21.84 -20.99
CA SER A 206 -5.49 -23.00 -20.10
C SER A 206 -6.74 -23.82 -20.42
N SER A 207 -6.73 -25.13 -20.15
CA SER A 207 -7.87 -26.02 -20.39
C SER A 207 -8.50 -26.54 -19.11
N ASP A 208 -7.71 -26.95 -18.12
CA ASP A 208 -8.16 -27.77 -17.01
C ASP A 208 -8.04 -27.12 -15.64
N TYR A 209 -7.17 -26.15 -15.49
CA TYR A 209 -6.90 -25.46 -14.23
C TYR A 209 -6.69 -23.95 -14.43
N VAL A 210 -6.88 -23.18 -13.38
CA VAL A 210 -6.64 -21.73 -13.43
C VAL A 210 -5.14 -21.44 -13.43
N ASN A 211 -4.67 -20.70 -14.41
CA ASN A 211 -3.34 -20.12 -14.41
C ASN A 211 -3.38 -18.80 -13.64
N TYR A 212 -3.02 -18.83 -12.36
CA TYR A 212 -3.07 -17.66 -11.47
C TYR A 212 -2.18 -16.50 -11.94
N LYS A 213 -1.11 -16.77 -12.70
CA LYS A 213 -0.23 -15.70 -13.25
C LYS A 213 -0.93 -14.86 -14.32
N LYS A 214 -2.06 -15.34 -14.85
CA LYS A 214 -2.83 -14.68 -15.90
C LYS A 214 -4.18 -14.14 -15.43
N ILE A 215 -4.42 -14.06 -14.13
CA ILE A 215 -5.67 -13.51 -13.60
C ILE A 215 -5.67 -11.99 -13.67
N CYS A 216 -4.58 -11.33 -13.24
CA CYS A 216 -4.49 -9.88 -13.26
C CYS A 216 -4.21 -9.36 -14.67
N ARG A 217 -5.21 -8.65 -15.26
CA ARG A 217 -5.19 -8.19 -16.66
C ARG A 217 -5.69 -6.74 -16.75
N PRO A 218 -4.90 -5.76 -16.25
CA PRO A 218 -5.40 -4.39 -16.08
C PRO A 218 -5.82 -3.71 -17.38
N PHE A 219 -5.31 -4.14 -18.55
CA PHE A 219 -5.61 -3.54 -19.86
C PHE A 219 -6.15 -4.58 -20.87
N GLY A 220 -6.58 -5.74 -20.40
CA GLY A 220 -7.09 -6.82 -21.24
C GLY A 220 -8.47 -7.30 -20.81
N GLU A 221 -9.03 -8.31 -21.53
CA GLU A 221 -10.23 -9.00 -21.05
C GLU A 221 -9.95 -9.61 -19.67
N ASN A 222 -10.78 -9.28 -18.68
CA ASN A 222 -10.70 -9.82 -17.34
C ASN A 222 -12.10 -10.14 -16.79
N VAL A 223 -12.13 -10.80 -15.65
CA VAL A 223 -13.39 -11.24 -15.01
C VAL A 223 -13.55 -10.65 -13.60
N GLY A 224 -12.66 -9.73 -13.21
CA GLY A 224 -12.71 -9.10 -11.91
C GLY A 224 -11.34 -8.63 -11.45
N MET A 225 -11.27 -8.09 -10.23
CA MET A 225 -10.05 -7.62 -9.58
C MET A 225 -9.28 -8.79 -8.95
N SER A 226 -7.97 -8.63 -8.84
CA SER A 226 -7.12 -9.43 -7.94
C SER A 226 -6.59 -8.54 -6.83
N LEU A 227 -6.73 -8.96 -5.59
CA LEU A 227 -6.11 -8.27 -4.46
C LEU A 227 -4.59 -8.43 -4.52
N GLY A 228 -3.88 -7.45 -3.97
CA GLY A 228 -2.42 -7.47 -3.91
C GLY A 228 -1.90 -6.67 -2.73
N GLU A 229 -0.69 -6.98 -2.31
CA GLU A 229 0.06 -6.14 -1.39
C GLU A 229 1.03 -5.26 -2.16
N SER A 230 1.12 -3.99 -1.77
CA SER A 230 2.02 -3.00 -2.39
C SER A 230 2.29 -1.85 -1.44
N ALA A 231 3.46 -1.23 -1.59
CA ALA A 231 3.77 0.05 -0.99
C ALA A 231 4.46 0.93 -2.03
N GLN A 232 4.00 2.17 -2.15
CA GLN A 232 4.51 3.16 -3.08
C GLN A 232 4.81 4.43 -2.33
N PHE A 233 6.02 4.95 -2.50
CA PHE A 233 6.42 6.24 -1.97
C PHE A 233 7.12 7.08 -3.04
N ILE A 234 6.84 8.37 -3.01
CA ILE A 234 7.57 9.39 -3.77
C ILE A 234 8.00 10.50 -2.84
N VAL A 235 9.06 11.20 -3.20
CA VAL A 235 9.52 12.39 -2.49
C VAL A 235 9.24 13.60 -3.36
N LEU A 236 8.40 14.50 -2.86
CA LEU A 236 8.18 15.82 -3.42
C LEU A 236 9.13 16.79 -2.76
N MET A 237 9.73 17.68 -3.54
CA MET A 237 10.67 18.69 -3.05
C MET A 237 10.44 20.02 -3.76
N ASP A 238 10.69 21.11 -3.05
CA ASP A 238 10.78 22.44 -3.66
C ASP A 238 11.83 22.41 -4.79
N GLU A 239 11.47 22.94 -5.95
CA GLU A 239 12.30 22.86 -7.15
C GLU A 239 13.68 23.50 -6.95
N ASN A 240 13.72 24.69 -6.35
CA ASN A 240 14.98 25.39 -6.12
C ASN A 240 15.88 24.60 -5.16
N LEU A 241 15.30 24.02 -4.11
CA LEU A 241 16.02 23.17 -3.18
C LEU A 241 16.57 21.91 -3.86
N ALA A 242 15.77 21.26 -4.70
CA ALA A 242 16.18 20.05 -5.42
C ALA A 242 17.36 20.32 -6.37
N ILE A 243 17.32 21.43 -7.10
CA ILE A 243 18.38 21.87 -8.00
C ILE A 243 19.65 22.26 -7.21
N GLU A 244 19.49 23.06 -6.15
CA GLU A 244 20.60 23.50 -5.29
C GLU A 244 21.36 22.33 -4.68
N LEU A 245 20.64 21.29 -4.26
CA LEU A 245 21.23 20.09 -3.65
C LEU A 245 21.76 19.08 -4.66
N GLY A 246 21.43 19.23 -5.95
CA GLY A 246 21.82 18.28 -6.99
C GLY A 246 21.07 16.94 -6.88
N CYS A 247 19.81 16.97 -6.46
CA CYS A 247 18.98 15.77 -6.34
C CYS A 247 18.68 15.14 -7.71
N ASN A 248 18.43 13.83 -7.71
CA ASN A 248 17.86 13.16 -8.86
C ASN A 248 16.41 13.61 -9.06
N ILE A 249 16.12 14.31 -10.16
CA ILE A 249 14.79 14.79 -10.51
C ILE A 249 14.19 13.84 -11.55
N TYR A 250 13.16 13.09 -11.18
CA TYR A 250 12.47 12.12 -12.05
C TYR A 250 11.34 12.77 -12.86
N GLY A 251 10.82 13.90 -12.40
CA GLY A 251 9.74 14.63 -13.07
C GLY A 251 9.20 15.76 -12.21
N ALA A 252 8.28 16.53 -12.77
CA ALA A 252 7.56 17.60 -12.08
C ALA A 252 6.06 17.33 -12.09
N THR A 253 5.38 17.63 -10.99
CA THR A 253 3.91 17.54 -10.91
C THR A 253 3.31 18.80 -11.53
N LEU A 254 2.72 18.68 -12.72
CA LEU A 254 2.10 19.81 -13.42
C LEU A 254 0.69 20.06 -12.88
N SER A 255 -0.12 19.01 -12.81
CA SER A 255 -1.48 19.07 -12.26
C SER A 255 -1.92 17.70 -11.76
N LEU A 256 -2.85 17.70 -10.81
CA LEU A 256 -3.56 16.51 -10.35
C LEU A 256 -5.05 16.84 -10.25
N SER A 257 -5.89 16.09 -10.97
CA SER A 257 -7.33 16.17 -10.85
C SER A 257 -7.87 14.88 -10.26
N LEU A 258 -8.71 14.99 -9.24
CA LEU A 258 -9.42 13.87 -8.63
C LEU A 258 -10.87 13.77 -9.13
N ILE A 259 -11.35 14.78 -9.86
CA ILE A 259 -12.76 14.88 -10.27
C ILE A 259 -13.08 14.02 -11.50
N HIS A 260 -12.11 13.80 -12.38
CA HIS A 260 -12.30 13.01 -13.60
C HIS A 260 -12.14 11.49 -13.40
N ILE A 261 -11.76 11.05 -12.22
CA ILE A 261 -11.62 9.62 -11.89
C ILE A 261 -12.98 8.99 -11.63
N SER A 262 -13.99 9.78 -11.25
CA SER A 262 -15.31 9.30 -10.82
C SER A 262 -16.44 9.47 -11.83
N GLU A 263 -16.24 10.10 -12.99
CA GLU A 263 -17.33 10.40 -13.95
C GLU A 263 -17.09 10.04 -15.42
N PRO A 264 -16.63 8.83 -15.79
CA PRO A 264 -16.65 8.44 -17.19
C PRO A 264 -18.06 8.13 -17.72
N THR A 265 -19.07 7.98 -16.85
CA THR A 265 -20.39 7.45 -17.20
C THR A 265 -21.50 8.48 -17.37
N ARG A 266 -21.28 9.75 -17.06
CA ARG A 266 -22.30 10.80 -17.21
C ARG A 266 -22.33 11.50 -18.57
N GLN A 267 -21.32 11.32 -19.41
CA GLN A 267 -21.27 11.95 -20.74
C GLN A 267 -21.95 11.11 -21.83
N ASP A 268 -22.28 9.84 -21.56
CA ASP A 268 -22.91 8.93 -22.51
C ASP A 268 -24.43 8.73 -22.26
N ARG A 269 -25.13 9.73 -21.67
CA ARG A 269 -26.58 9.72 -21.53
C ARG A 269 -27.23 10.95 -22.13
#